data_72c7261322cfb9743fb0db82e3256114
#
_entry.id   72c7261322cfb9743fb0db82e3256114
#
_cell.length_a   1.000
_cell.length_b   1.000
_cell.length_c   1.000
_cell.angle_alpha   90.00
_cell.angle_beta   90.00
_cell.angle_gamma   90.00
#
_symmetry.space_group_name_H-M   'P 1'
#
loop_
_entity.id
_entity.type
_entity.pdbx_description
1 polymer ?
#
loop_
_entity_poly.entity_id
_entity_poly.type
_entity_poly.pdbx_seq_one_letter_code
_entity_poly.pdbx_strand_id
1 'polypeptide(L)'
;MGSRRNIAITFAGGGNRAFYQLGLLHGWEDRLRPRLAAISAVSAGACVSTLWLTGRERITRDFWKARRSGVSKNFQWSRVLRGQSPAPHGPIYRDTLLCAYSDGGLERIREAPFPIWILTAAFPRAVPAAAGAMLGFGTYNLEKRLEPGRVHPQMARKLGFRPKLVDARDCTSPDELADLVIASSSTPPFTPVGRFRGQRLLDGSLVDNVPADAAEQASEVRGNLILLTRPYPAESLGSRGSRTYVAPTRPVPIERWDYTQPELLDQTIEMGEAEADVHRPLLDQLLAR
;
A
#
# COMPACT_ATOMS: atom_id res chain seq x y z
N MET A 1 22.48 -8.28 23.94
CA MET A 1 22.39 -8.95 22.63
C MET A 1 21.43 -8.14 21.77
N GLY A 2 21.91 -7.47 20.72
CA GLY A 2 21.04 -6.73 19.80
C GLY A 2 20.03 -7.67 19.16
N SER A 3 18.77 -7.30 19.11
CA SER A 3 17.72 -8.08 18.44
C SER A 3 18.11 -8.30 16.98
N ARG A 4 18.22 -9.56 16.55
CA ARG A 4 18.55 -9.90 15.16
C ARG A 4 17.38 -9.48 14.26
N ARG A 5 17.62 -8.62 13.27
CA ARG A 5 16.63 -8.28 12.25
C ARG A 5 16.31 -9.49 11.39
N ASN A 6 15.11 -10.02 11.50
CA ASN A 6 14.72 -11.25 10.82
C ASN A 6 13.23 -11.29 10.39
N ILE A 7 12.49 -10.21 10.61
CA ILE A 7 11.07 -10.12 10.28
C ILE A 7 10.88 -9.16 9.10
N ALA A 8 10.14 -9.60 8.11
CA ALA A 8 9.62 -8.74 7.05
C ALA A 8 8.17 -8.32 7.35
N ILE A 9 7.77 -7.18 6.80
CA ILE A 9 6.36 -6.77 6.75
C ILE A 9 5.96 -6.56 5.30
N THR A 10 4.84 -7.16 4.92
CA THR A 10 4.21 -6.96 3.60
C THR A 10 2.91 -6.19 3.74
N PHE A 11 2.83 -5.03 3.11
CA PHE A 11 1.66 -4.17 3.07
C PHE A 11 0.85 -4.40 1.81
N ALA A 12 -0.32 -5.00 1.95
CA ALA A 12 -1.24 -5.21 0.83
C ALA A 12 -1.87 -3.91 0.35
N GLY A 13 -2.23 -3.85 -0.94
CA GLY A 13 -3.01 -2.77 -1.52
C GLY A 13 -4.47 -2.79 -1.07
N GLY A 14 -5.12 -1.62 -1.06
CA GLY A 14 -6.52 -1.56 -0.61
C GLY A 14 -7.20 -0.18 -0.70
N GLY A 15 -6.55 0.83 -1.28
CA GLY A 15 -7.02 2.22 -1.20
C GLY A 15 -7.07 2.69 0.25
N ASN A 16 -8.02 3.55 0.60
CA ASN A 16 -8.12 4.10 1.96
C ASN A 16 -8.23 3.03 3.06
N ARG A 17 -8.70 1.82 2.75
CA ARG A 17 -8.77 0.72 3.72
C ARG A 17 -7.41 0.28 4.25
N ALA A 18 -6.31 0.65 3.57
CA ALA A 18 -4.96 0.34 4.01
C ALA A 18 -4.58 1.04 5.33
N PHE A 19 -5.29 2.10 5.75
CA PHE A 19 -5.04 2.75 7.03
C PHE A 19 -5.34 1.87 8.25
N TYR A 20 -6.11 0.80 8.10
CA TYR A 20 -6.22 -0.26 9.10
C TYR A 20 -4.84 -0.86 9.46
N GLN A 21 -3.96 -1.03 8.47
CA GLN A 21 -2.60 -1.54 8.69
C GLN A 21 -1.79 -0.61 9.60
N LEU A 22 -2.01 0.71 9.50
CA LEU A 22 -1.34 1.69 10.35
C LEU A 22 -1.76 1.54 11.82
N GLY A 23 -3.07 1.34 12.07
CA GLY A 23 -3.59 1.08 13.41
C GLY A 23 -2.99 -0.18 14.04
N LEU A 24 -2.86 -1.28 13.28
CA LEU A 24 -2.15 -2.47 13.77
C LEU A 24 -0.71 -2.17 14.17
N LEU A 25 -0.01 -1.35 13.37
CA LEU A 25 1.39 -1.01 13.64
C LEU A 25 1.53 -0.16 14.91
N HIS A 26 0.59 0.74 15.22
CA HIS A 26 0.60 1.48 16.48
C HIS A 26 0.64 0.55 17.70
N GLY A 27 -0.11 -0.54 17.68
CA GLY A 27 -0.11 -1.53 18.76
C GLY A 27 1.13 -2.44 18.80
N TRP A 28 1.95 -2.46 17.73
CA TRP A 28 3.03 -3.44 17.57
C TRP A 28 4.41 -2.83 17.32
N GLU A 29 4.51 -1.52 17.13
CA GLU A 29 5.71 -0.82 16.67
C GLU A 29 6.94 -1.15 17.50
N ASP A 30 6.86 -1.06 18.81
CA ASP A 30 8.00 -1.29 19.72
C ASP A 30 8.58 -2.70 19.59
N ARG A 31 7.75 -3.66 19.22
CA ARG A 31 8.13 -5.06 19.04
C ARG A 31 8.64 -5.37 17.64
N LEU A 32 8.09 -4.70 16.62
CA LEU A 32 8.41 -4.93 15.22
C LEU A 32 9.66 -4.17 14.75
N ARG A 33 9.77 -2.87 15.06
CA ARG A 33 10.89 -2.03 14.55
C ARG A 33 12.28 -2.61 14.82
N PRO A 34 12.59 -3.14 16.02
CA PRO A 34 13.92 -3.74 16.27
C PRO A 34 14.20 -4.99 15.44
N ARG A 35 13.15 -5.68 14.99
CA ARG A 35 13.22 -6.97 14.28
C ARG A 35 13.12 -6.83 12.76
N LEU A 36 12.85 -5.64 12.21
CA LEU A 36 12.65 -5.45 10.78
C LEU A 36 13.89 -5.73 9.95
N ALA A 37 13.75 -6.63 8.98
CA ALA A 37 14.77 -7.00 7.99
C ALA A 37 14.37 -6.56 6.56
N ALA A 38 13.09 -6.38 6.26
CA ALA A 38 12.60 -5.91 4.97
C ALA A 38 11.17 -5.40 5.06
N ILE A 39 10.80 -4.50 4.16
CA ILE A 39 9.41 -4.13 3.90
C ILE A 39 9.13 -4.35 2.41
N SER A 40 7.94 -4.88 2.09
CA SER A 40 7.38 -4.82 0.75
C SER A 40 5.98 -4.24 0.77
N ALA A 41 5.65 -3.46 -0.24
CA ALA A 41 4.39 -2.74 -0.25
C ALA A 41 3.88 -2.51 -1.67
N VAL A 42 2.57 -2.33 -1.80
CA VAL A 42 1.92 -2.05 -3.08
C VAL A 42 0.75 -1.09 -2.91
N SER A 43 0.55 -0.19 -3.89
CA SER A 43 -0.59 0.72 -3.92
C SER A 43 -0.70 1.55 -2.61
N ALA A 44 -1.87 1.61 -2.01
CA ALA A 44 -2.05 2.32 -0.73
C ALA A 44 -1.22 1.72 0.42
N GLY A 45 -0.85 0.44 0.35
CA GLY A 45 0.11 -0.15 1.29
C GLY A 45 1.49 0.51 1.19
N ALA A 46 1.92 0.94 0.00
CA ALA A 46 3.14 1.72 -0.18
C ALA A 46 3.05 3.10 0.48
N CYS A 47 1.89 3.76 0.39
CA CYS A 47 1.65 5.01 1.11
C CYS A 47 1.73 4.81 2.64
N VAL A 48 1.02 3.82 3.16
CA VAL A 48 0.96 3.56 4.61
C VAL A 48 2.33 3.16 5.16
N SER A 49 3.05 2.26 4.49
CA SER A 49 4.37 1.81 4.94
C SER A 49 5.40 2.96 4.98
N THR A 50 5.42 3.79 3.92
CA THR A 50 6.32 4.94 3.88
C THR A 50 5.91 6.02 4.88
N LEU A 51 4.61 6.32 5.03
CA LEU A 51 4.11 7.25 6.04
C LEU A 51 4.53 6.84 7.46
N TRP A 52 4.35 5.57 7.82
CA TRP A 52 4.76 5.04 9.12
C TRP A 52 6.26 5.23 9.38
N LEU A 53 7.10 5.07 8.36
CA LEU A 53 8.55 5.22 8.50
C LEU A 53 9.00 6.68 8.62
N THR A 54 8.24 7.63 8.10
CA THR A 54 8.62 9.07 8.13
C THR A 54 8.58 9.67 9.54
N GLY A 55 7.83 9.09 10.48
CA GLY A 55 7.57 9.70 11.79
C GLY A 55 6.75 10.99 11.71
N ARG A 56 6.11 11.28 10.56
CA ARG A 56 5.31 12.50 10.31
C ARG A 56 3.81 12.21 10.19
N GLU A 57 3.39 11.05 10.66
CA GLU A 57 2.04 10.55 10.48
C GLU A 57 0.96 11.54 10.91
N ARG A 58 1.04 12.06 12.14
CA ARG A 58 0.03 12.98 12.68
C ARG A 58 -0.14 14.23 11.81
N ILE A 59 0.97 14.88 11.48
CA ILE A 59 0.97 16.11 10.65
C ILE A 59 0.39 15.80 9.27
N THR A 60 0.77 14.68 8.69
CA THR A 60 0.31 14.28 7.35
C THR A 60 -1.18 13.91 7.35
N ARG A 61 -1.68 13.27 8.38
CA ARG A 61 -3.11 12.96 8.54
C ARG A 61 -3.94 14.24 8.66
N ASP A 62 -3.52 15.19 9.50
CA ASP A 62 -4.20 16.48 9.67
C ASP A 62 -4.22 17.25 8.34
N PHE A 63 -3.08 17.28 7.63
CA PHE A 63 -2.98 17.87 6.30
C PHE A 63 -3.94 17.22 5.30
N TRP A 64 -3.97 15.88 5.24
CA TRP A 64 -4.84 15.15 4.34
C TRP A 64 -6.33 15.40 4.64
N LYS A 65 -6.72 15.40 5.91
CA LYS A 65 -8.09 15.73 6.32
C LYS A 65 -8.47 17.14 5.90
N ALA A 66 -7.61 18.11 6.12
CA ALA A 66 -7.82 19.49 5.68
C ALA A 66 -7.97 19.60 4.15
N ARG A 67 -7.13 18.87 3.38
CA ARG A 67 -7.24 18.86 1.90
C ARG A 67 -8.51 18.20 1.37
N ARG A 68 -9.16 17.37 2.16
CA ARG A 68 -10.41 16.66 1.82
C ARG A 68 -11.68 17.40 2.28
N SER A 69 -11.58 18.33 3.21
CA SER A 69 -12.73 19.01 3.83
C SER A 69 -13.70 19.67 2.82
N GLY A 70 -13.23 20.00 1.60
CA GLY A 70 -14.08 20.56 0.54
C GLY A 70 -14.54 19.53 -0.52
N VAL A 71 -14.24 18.23 -0.34
CA VAL A 71 -14.58 17.19 -1.33
C VAL A 71 -15.97 16.63 -1.03
N SER A 72 -16.98 17.08 -1.77
CA SER A 72 -18.37 16.62 -1.62
C SER A 72 -18.72 15.41 -2.50
N LYS A 73 -17.93 15.09 -3.52
CA LYS A 73 -18.16 13.98 -4.46
C LYS A 73 -16.85 13.34 -4.89
N ASN A 74 -16.79 12.02 -4.85
CA ASN A 74 -15.62 11.23 -5.32
C ASN A 74 -15.44 11.27 -6.85
N PHE A 75 -16.49 11.62 -7.60
CA PHE A 75 -16.47 11.71 -9.05
C PHE A 75 -17.19 12.98 -9.51
N GLN A 76 -16.53 13.81 -10.30
CA GLN A 76 -17.04 15.12 -10.74
C GLN A 76 -16.90 15.27 -12.26
N TRP A 77 -18.01 15.13 -12.99
CA TRP A 77 -18.05 15.30 -14.45
C TRP A 77 -17.59 16.68 -14.93
N SER A 78 -17.83 17.72 -14.14
CA SER A 78 -17.38 19.08 -14.45
C SER A 78 -15.86 19.21 -14.57
N ARG A 79 -15.09 18.31 -13.94
CA ARG A 79 -13.63 18.28 -14.06
C ARG A 79 -13.21 17.70 -15.42
N VAL A 80 -13.94 16.69 -15.93
CA VAL A 80 -13.68 16.08 -17.25
C VAL A 80 -13.84 17.12 -18.35
N LEU A 81 -14.88 17.99 -18.26
CA LEU A 81 -15.10 19.09 -19.20
C LEU A 81 -13.97 20.13 -19.20
N ARG A 82 -13.16 20.18 -18.15
CA ARG A 82 -11.96 21.04 -18.05
C ARG A 82 -10.66 20.30 -18.38
N GLY A 83 -10.74 19.08 -18.94
CA GLY A 83 -9.57 18.24 -19.26
C GLY A 83 -8.83 17.68 -18.03
N GLN A 84 -9.47 17.68 -16.86
CA GLN A 84 -8.90 17.17 -15.61
C GLN A 84 -9.39 15.75 -15.32
N SER A 85 -8.68 15.02 -14.44
CA SER A 85 -9.16 13.76 -13.91
C SER A 85 -10.54 13.94 -13.26
N PRO A 86 -11.51 13.02 -13.50
CA PRO A 86 -12.84 13.09 -12.89
C PRO A 86 -12.83 13.00 -11.37
N ALA A 87 -11.77 12.43 -10.80
CA ALA A 87 -11.60 12.27 -9.34
C ALA A 87 -10.63 13.32 -8.79
N PRO A 88 -10.88 13.91 -7.61
CA PRO A 88 -9.98 14.86 -6.97
C PRO A 88 -8.73 14.18 -6.35
N HIS A 89 -8.67 12.87 -6.40
CA HIS A 89 -7.69 12.01 -5.70
C HIS A 89 -6.24 12.37 -6.00
N GLY A 90 -5.89 12.53 -7.27
CA GLY A 90 -4.49 12.67 -7.69
C GLY A 90 -3.75 13.83 -7.03
N PRO A 91 -4.21 15.10 -7.16
CA PRO A 91 -3.57 16.24 -6.52
C PRO A 91 -3.53 16.15 -5.00
N ILE A 92 -4.65 15.76 -4.36
CA ILE A 92 -4.73 15.62 -2.90
C ILE A 92 -3.72 14.56 -2.42
N TYR A 93 -3.66 13.43 -3.11
CA TYR A 93 -2.74 12.35 -2.77
C TYR A 93 -1.28 12.77 -2.90
N ARG A 94 -0.92 13.45 -4.02
CA ARG A 94 0.44 13.96 -4.22
C ARG A 94 0.85 14.96 -3.13
N ASP A 95 -0.01 15.95 -2.85
CA ASP A 95 0.28 16.97 -1.83
C ASP A 95 0.48 16.31 -0.45
N THR A 96 -0.31 15.29 -0.14
CA THR A 96 -0.20 14.53 1.12
C THR A 96 1.12 13.75 1.22
N LEU A 97 1.54 13.11 0.13
CA LEU A 97 2.83 12.41 0.09
C LEU A 97 4.00 13.38 0.24
N LEU A 98 3.95 14.53 -0.43
CA LEU A 98 4.96 15.58 -0.29
C LEU A 98 5.02 16.11 1.15
N CYS A 99 3.88 16.30 1.81
CA CYS A 99 3.84 16.63 3.23
C CYS A 99 4.50 15.55 4.10
N ALA A 100 4.28 14.27 3.80
CA ALA A 100 4.90 13.16 4.53
C ALA A 100 6.43 13.11 4.35
N TYR A 101 6.92 13.38 3.14
CA TYR A 101 8.34 13.20 2.79
C TYR A 101 9.20 14.45 2.98
N SER A 102 8.60 15.61 3.28
CA SER A 102 9.33 16.83 3.64
C SER A 102 9.93 16.73 5.05
N ASP A 103 10.74 17.71 5.40
CA ASP A 103 11.26 17.98 6.76
C ASP A 103 11.82 16.73 7.47
N GLY A 104 12.70 15.99 6.80
CA GLY A 104 13.34 14.79 7.33
C GLY A 104 12.58 13.48 7.10
N GLY A 105 11.40 13.52 6.44
CA GLY A 105 10.63 12.32 6.14
C GLY A 105 11.32 11.41 5.14
N LEU A 106 11.86 11.97 4.06
CA LEU A 106 12.63 11.21 3.06
C LEU A 106 13.92 10.63 3.65
N GLU A 107 14.63 11.43 4.46
CA GLU A 107 15.88 11.02 5.09
C GLU A 107 15.67 9.75 5.96
N ARG A 108 14.60 9.70 6.75
CA ARG A 108 14.27 8.52 7.56
C ARG A 108 14.01 7.28 6.70
N ILE A 109 13.41 7.44 5.51
CA ILE A 109 13.22 6.35 4.54
C ILE A 109 14.57 5.87 4.01
N ARG A 110 15.44 6.78 3.60
CA ARG A 110 16.74 6.48 3.02
C ARG A 110 17.71 5.84 4.02
N GLU A 111 17.63 6.26 5.28
CA GLU A 111 18.46 5.76 6.37
C GLU A 111 17.95 4.44 6.97
N ALA A 112 16.81 3.93 6.50
CA ALA A 112 16.29 2.65 6.99
C ALA A 112 17.33 1.54 6.77
N PRO A 113 17.67 0.76 7.82
CA PRO A 113 18.72 -0.28 7.75
C PRO A 113 18.23 -1.58 7.08
N PHE A 114 17.19 -1.51 6.28
CA PHE A 114 16.57 -2.63 5.56
C PHE A 114 15.92 -2.12 4.26
N PRO A 115 15.78 -2.99 3.24
CA PRO A 115 15.13 -2.61 1.99
C PRO A 115 13.64 -2.34 2.17
N ILE A 116 13.13 -1.36 1.38
CA ILE A 116 11.72 -0.96 1.33
C ILE A 116 11.26 -1.10 -0.11
N TRP A 117 10.80 -2.31 -0.47
CA TRP A 117 10.39 -2.64 -1.83
C TRP A 117 8.99 -2.13 -2.14
N ILE A 118 8.86 -1.25 -3.12
CA ILE A 118 7.57 -0.80 -3.66
C ILE A 118 7.33 -1.47 -5.01
N LEU A 119 6.22 -2.21 -5.09
CA LEU A 119 5.82 -2.91 -6.30
C LEU A 119 4.98 -2.00 -7.21
N THR A 120 5.36 -1.95 -8.48
CA THR A 120 4.59 -1.35 -9.58
C THR A 120 4.38 -2.37 -10.70
N ALA A 121 3.44 -2.09 -11.62
CA ALA A 121 3.22 -2.92 -12.79
C ALA A 121 3.67 -2.21 -14.06
N ALA A 122 4.61 -2.82 -14.79
CA ALA A 122 5.01 -2.37 -16.11
C ALA A 122 4.05 -2.91 -17.17
N PHE A 123 3.77 -2.07 -18.19
CA PHE A 123 2.91 -2.44 -19.31
C PHE A 123 3.49 -3.60 -20.15
N PRO A 124 2.64 -4.41 -20.77
CA PRO A 124 3.06 -5.32 -21.84
C PRO A 124 3.73 -4.52 -22.98
N ARG A 125 4.70 -5.14 -23.66
CA ARG A 125 5.35 -4.52 -24.82
C ARG A 125 4.31 -4.25 -25.91
N ALA A 126 4.43 -3.11 -26.59
CA ALA A 126 3.60 -2.69 -27.72
C ALA A 126 2.10 -2.46 -27.43
N VAL A 127 1.67 -2.45 -26.15
CA VAL A 127 0.26 -2.12 -25.81
C VAL A 127 0.15 -0.62 -25.48
N PRO A 128 -0.76 0.13 -26.13
CA PRO A 128 -1.03 1.52 -25.78
C PRO A 128 -1.51 1.62 -24.31
N ALA A 129 -1.11 2.70 -23.63
CA ALA A 129 -1.35 2.84 -22.19
C ALA A 129 -2.84 2.76 -21.81
N ALA A 130 -3.73 3.38 -22.59
CA ALA A 130 -5.17 3.34 -22.32
C ALA A 130 -5.74 1.91 -22.46
N ALA A 131 -5.41 1.22 -23.55
CA ALA A 131 -5.84 -0.16 -23.78
C ALA A 131 -5.25 -1.11 -22.72
N GLY A 132 -3.97 -0.93 -22.36
CA GLY A 132 -3.32 -1.70 -21.31
C GLY A 132 -3.97 -1.50 -19.95
N ALA A 133 -4.30 -0.25 -19.58
CA ALA A 133 -4.98 0.03 -18.33
C ALA A 133 -6.37 -0.63 -18.26
N MET A 134 -7.18 -0.51 -19.34
CA MET A 134 -8.49 -1.15 -19.41
C MET A 134 -8.38 -2.68 -19.31
N LEU A 135 -7.45 -3.28 -20.04
CA LEU A 135 -7.20 -4.72 -20.02
C LEU A 135 -6.77 -5.19 -18.64
N GLY A 136 -5.78 -4.51 -18.02
CA GLY A 136 -5.24 -4.88 -16.71
C GLY A 136 -6.31 -4.82 -15.62
N PHE A 137 -7.02 -3.68 -15.50
CA PHE A 137 -8.06 -3.52 -14.46
C PHE A 137 -9.30 -4.35 -14.74
N GLY A 138 -9.69 -4.54 -16.01
CA GLY A 138 -10.77 -5.45 -16.39
C GLY A 138 -10.48 -6.88 -15.92
N THR A 139 -9.28 -7.38 -16.21
CA THR A 139 -8.82 -8.71 -15.80
C THR A 139 -8.73 -8.85 -14.28
N TYR A 140 -8.15 -7.85 -13.59
CA TYR A 140 -8.06 -7.85 -12.13
C TYR A 140 -9.45 -7.88 -11.45
N ASN A 141 -10.40 -7.08 -11.96
CA ASN A 141 -11.75 -7.08 -11.40
C ASN A 141 -12.50 -8.38 -11.69
N LEU A 142 -12.26 -8.99 -12.87
CA LEU A 142 -12.82 -10.30 -13.20
C LEU A 142 -12.28 -11.39 -12.26
N GLU A 143 -10.96 -11.46 -12.05
CA GLU A 143 -10.35 -12.40 -11.12
C GLU A 143 -10.90 -12.27 -9.70
N LYS A 144 -11.07 -11.03 -9.22
CA LYS A 144 -11.69 -10.77 -7.90
C LYS A 144 -13.13 -11.23 -7.77
N ARG A 145 -13.89 -11.19 -8.88
CA ARG A 145 -15.29 -11.68 -8.88
C ARG A 145 -15.35 -13.20 -8.92
N LEU A 146 -14.46 -13.83 -9.67
CA LEU A 146 -14.40 -15.29 -9.80
C LEU A 146 -13.82 -15.96 -8.55
N GLU A 147 -12.82 -15.33 -7.93
CA GLU A 147 -12.10 -15.88 -6.77
C GLU A 147 -11.96 -14.82 -5.66
N PRO A 148 -13.06 -14.46 -4.95
CA PRO A 148 -13.04 -13.39 -3.95
C PRO A 148 -12.14 -13.66 -2.74
N GLY A 149 -11.83 -14.93 -2.46
CA GLY A 149 -10.91 -15.36 -1.40
C GLY A 149 -9.43 -15.37 -1.79
N ARG A 150 -9.09 -15.17 -3.07
CA ARG A 150 -7.69 -15.19 -3.52
C ARG A 150 -6.92 -14.00 -2.98
N VAL A 151 -5.86 -14.28 -2.22
CA VAL A 151 -4.97 -13.27 -1.64
C VAL A 151 -3.99 -12.72 -2.69
N HIS A 152 -3.44 -13.60 -3.53
CA HIS A 152 -2.45 -13.27 -4.56
C HIS A 152 -3.04 -13.40 -5.98
N PRO A 153 -3.62 -12.32 -6.56
CA PRO A 153 -4.12 -12.33 -7.93
C PRO A 153 -2.96 -12.44 -8.94
N GLN A 154 -3.17 -13.16 -10.05
CA GLN A 154 -2.10 -13.43 -11.04
C GLN A 154 -2.55 -13.28 -12.49
N MET A 155 -3.84 -13.08 -12.79
CA MET A 155 -4.35 -13.08 -14.15
C MET A 155 -3.68 -12.03 -15.05
N ALA A 156 -3.43 -10.83 -14.53
CA ALA A 156 -2.78 -9.78 -15.30
C ALA A 156 -1.34 -10.13 -15.72
N ARG A 157 -0.62 -10.93 -14.93
CA ARG A 157 0.71 -11.44 -15.33
C ARG A 157 0.64 -12.28 -16.61
N LYS A 158 -0.42 -13.09 -16.76
CA LYS A 158 -0.63 -13.91 -17.98
C LYS A 158 -0.87 -13.06 -19.21
N LEU A 159 -1.31 -11.81 -19.07
CA LEU A 159 -1.48 -10.83 -20.14
C LEU A 159 -0.21 -10.01 -20.43
N GLY A 160 0.92 -10.37 -19.81
CA GLY A 160 2.23 -9.75 -20.06
C GLY A 160 2.54 -8.53 -19.21
N PHE A 161 1.69 -8.17 -18.21
CA PHE A 161 2.08 -7.20 -17.18
C PHE A 161 3.22 -7.78 -16.35
N ARG A 162 4.22 -6.95 -16.08
CA ARG A 162 5.43 -7.39 -15.37
C ARG A 162 5.58 -6.66 -14.05
N PRO A 163 5.94 -7.36 -12.97
CA PRO A 163 6.29 -6.72 -11.72
C PRO A 163 7.57 -5.87 -11.91
N LYS A 164 7.56 -4.67 -11.36
CA LYS A 164 8.74 -3.83 -11.22
C LYS A 164 8.85 -3.41 -9.76
N LEU A 165 9.87 -3.91 -9.10
CA LEU A 165 10.22 -3.56 -7.73
C LEU A 165 11.22 -2.42 -7.74
N VAL A 166 11.04 -1.47 -6.83
CA VAL A 166 11.96 -0.35 -6.59
C VAL A 166 12.16 -0.23 -5.09
N ASP A 167 13.41 -0.10 -4.66
CA ASP A 167 13.70 0.24 -3.26
C ASP A 167 13.43 1.74 -3.05
N ALA A 168 12.55 2.07 -2.12
CA ALA A 168 12.20 3.45 -1.80
C ALA A 168 13.40 4.27 -1.32
N ARG A 169 14.43 3.62 -0.76
CA ARG A 169 15.66 4.27 -0.30
C ARG A 169 16.50 4.85 -1.43
N ASP A 170 16.30 4.36 -2.67
CA ASP A 170 16.98 4.87 -3.86
C ASP A 170 16.40 6.18 -4.38
N CYS A 171 15.30 6.65 -3.81
CA CYS A 171 14.70 7.94 -4.15
C CYS A 171 15.53 9.09 -3.54
N THR A 172 15.83 10.09 -4.36
CA THR A 172 16.75 11.19 -4.01
C THR A 172 16.04 12.47 -3.62
N SER A 173 14.72 12.55 -3.86
CA SER A 173 13.90 13.70 -3.50
C SER A 173 12.49 13.28 -3.03
N PRO A 174 11.79 14.13 -2.24
CA PRO A 174 10.39 13.91 -1.89
C PRO A 174 9.48 13.69 -3.11
N ASP A 175 9.71 14.43 -4.20
CA ASP A 175 8.99 14.30 -5.46
C ASP A 175 9.21 12.94 -6.10
N GLU A 176 10.43 12.45 -6.13
CA GLU A 176 10.75 11.13 -6.70
C GLU A 176 10.09 10.00 -5.91
N LEU A 177 10.10 10.07 -4.57
CA LEU A 177 9.41 9.08 -3.74
C LEU A 177 7.90 9.17 -3.89
N ALA A 178 7.34 10.39 -3.98
CA ALA A 178 5.92 10.57 -4.26
C ALA A 178 5.52 9.99 -5.63
N ASP A 179 6.33 10.21 -6.67
CA ASP A 179 6.10 9.64 -8.00
C ASP A 179 6.12 8.10 -7.97
N LEU A 180 7.03 7.49 -7.21
CA LEU A 180 7.08 6.04 -7.03
C LEU A 180 5.81 5.50 -6.37
N VAL A 181 5.38 6.10 -5.27
CA VAL A 181 4.17 5.66 -4.52
C VAL A 181 2.91 5.91 -5.35
N ILE A 182 2.82 7.04 -6.07
CA ILE A 182 1.72 7.33 -7.00
C ILE A 182 1.71 6.32 -8.15
N ALA A 183 2.86 5.97 -8.72
CA ALA A 183 2.94 4.97 -9.78
C ALA A 183 2.47 3.60 -9.29
N SER A 184 2.83 3.22 -8.05
CA SER A 184 2.35 1.99 -7.39
C SER A 184 0.83 2.00 -7.13
N SER A 185 0.20 3.18 -7.09
CA SER A 185 -1.25 3.36 -6.83
C SER A 185 -2.04 3.79 -8.07
N SER A 186 -1.43 3.77 -9.25
CA SER A 186 -2.02 4.31 -10.48
C SER A 186 -3.13 3.42 -11.04
N THR A 187 -4.39 3.86 -10.90
CA THR A 187 -5.61 3.13 -11.29
C THR A 187 -6.53 3.99 -12.18
N PRO A 188 -6.20 4.18 -13.46
CA PRO A 188 -7.09 4.89 -14.38
C PRO A 188 -8.50 4.26 -14.43
N PRO A 189 -9.57 5.07 -14.53
CA PRO A 189 -9.61 6.51 -14.75
C PRO A 189 -9.56 7.36 -13.46
N PHE A 190 -9.51 6.78 -12.27
CA PHE A 190 -9.51 7.51 -10.99
C PHE A 190 -8.23 8.31 -10.78
N THR A 191 -7.10 7.74 -11.18
CA THR A 191 -5.80 8.41 -11.22
C THR A 191 -5.21 8.31 -12.64
N PRO A 192 -4.36 9.25 -13.06
CA PRO A 192 -3.66 9.13 -14.33
C PRO A 192 -2.68 7.94 -14.31
N VAL A 193 -2.20 7.51 -15.48
CA VAL A 193 -1.10 6.54 -15.59
C VAL A 193 0.13 7.11 -14.89
N GLY A 194 0.69 6.33 -13.97
CA GLY A 194 1.86 6.71 -13.20
C GLY A 194 3.11 6.85 -14.08
N ARG A 195 4.02 7.72 -13.62
CA ARG A 195 5.34 7.90 -14.23
C ARG A 195 6.39 7.85 -13.15
N PHE A 196 7.41 7.05 -13.35
CA PHE A 196 8.57 7.00 -12.48
C PHE A 196 9.84 6.79 -13.31
N ARG A 197 10.84 7.67 -13.15
CA ARG A 197 12.10 7.67 -13.93
C ARG A 197 11.88 7.52 -15.43
N GLY A 198 10.93 8.30 -15.98
CA GLY A 198 10.57 8.28 -17.40
C GLY A 198 9.71 7.10 -17.85
N GLN A 199 9.52 6.07 -17.03
CA GLN A 199 8.70 4.91 -17.34
C GLN A 199 7.23 5.11 -16.96
N ARG A 200 6.32 4.67 -17.84
CA ARG A 200 4.88 4.58 -17.53
C ARG A 200 4.60 3.29 -16.77
N LEU A 201 3.89 3.40 -15.66
CA LEU A 201 3.59 2.30 -14.74
C LEU A 201 2.13 2.35 -14.31
N LEU A 202 1.62 1.22 -13.86
CA LEU A 202 0.31 1.06 -13.26
C LEU A 202 0.44 0.54 -11.83
N ASP A 203 -0.69 0.53 -11.12
CA ASP A 203 -0.81 -0.05 -9.78
C ASP A 203 -0.23 -1.46 -9.76
N GLY A 204 0.70 -1.68 -8.84
CA GLY A 204 1.36 -2.98 -8.67
C GLY A 204 0.40 -4.10 -8.28
N SER A 205 -0.78 -3.77 -7.73
CA SER A 205 -1.83 -4.75 -7.41
C SER A 205 -2.31 -5.53 -8.63
N LEU A 206 -2.09 -5.03 -9.86
CA LEU A 206 -2.38 -5.75 -11.08
C LEU A 206 -1.56 -7.04 -11.21
N VAL A 207 -0.32 -7.02 -10.73
CA VAL A 207 0.59 -8.17 -10.81
C VAL A 207 0.68 -8.94 -9.50
N ASP A 208 0.56 -8.25 -8.37
CA ASP A 208 0.44 -8.86 -7.05
C ASP A 208 -0.10 -7.84 -6.03
N ASN A 209 -1.24 -8.14 -5.43
CA ASN A 209 -1.81 -7.27 -4.40
C ASN A 209 -1.15 -7.45 -3.02
N VAL A 210 -0.32 -8.48 -2.86
CA VAL A 210 0.36 -8.84 -1.61
C VAL A 210 1.77 -9.29 -1.95
N PRO A 211 2.73 -8.36 -2.17
CA PRO A 211 4.06 -8.67 -2.70
C PRO A 211 4.98 -9.34 -1.68
N ALA A 212 4.54 -10.45 -1.06
CA ALA A 212 5.27 -11.16 -0.02
C ALA A 212 6.65 -11.66 -0.49
N ASP A 213 6.71 -12.21 -1.71
CA ASP A 213 7.96 -12.72 -2.28
C ASP A 213 9.05 -11.64 -2.38
N ALA A 214 8.66 -10.37 -2.53
CA ALA A 214 9.63 -9.27 -2.61
C ALA A 214 10.35 -9.06 -1.27
N ALA A 215 9.61 -9.07 -0.16
CA ALA A 215 10.20 -8.93 1.17
C ALA A 215 11.09 -10.12 1.55
N GLU A 216 10.74 -11.31 1.05
CA GLU A 216 11.44 -12.56 1.34
C GLU A 216 12.74 -12.74 0.54
N GLN A 217 13.07 -11.82 -0.39
CA GLN A 217 14.36 -11.80 -1.09
C GLN A 217 15.51 -11.41 -0.17
N ALA A 218 15.26 -10.71 0.94
CA ALA A 218 16.29 -10.37 1.90
C ALA A 218 16.69 -11.64 2.69
N SER A 219 17.98 -11.96 2.65
CA SER A 219 18.55 -13.23 3.19
C SER A 219 18.32 -13.42 4.68
N GLU A 220 18.15 -12.32 5.42
CA GLU A 220 17.95 -12.31 6.87
C GLU A 220 16.52 -12.68 7.28
N VAL A 221 15.55 -12.55 6.38
CA VAL A 221 14.12 -12.76 6.67
C VAL A 221 13.86 -14.22 7.03
N ARG A 222 13.23 -14.44 8.19
CA ARG A 222 12.80 -15.75 8.70
C ARG A 222 11.28 -15.82 8.89
N GLY A 223 10.63 -14.66 9.02
CA GLY A 223 9.19 -14.52 9.12
C GLY A 223 8.69 -13.29 8.38
N ASN A 224 7.49 -13.38 7.78
CA ASN A 224 6.87 -12.30 7.05
C ASN A 224 5.46 -12.04 7.59
N LEU A 225 5.25 -10.86 8.18
CA LEU A 225 3.95 -10.38 8.62
C LEU A 225 3.22 -9.75 7.43
N ILE A 226 2.12 -10.34 7.03
CA ILE A 226 1.33 -9.89 5.88
C ILE A 226 0.08 -9.18 6.37
N LEU A 227 0.02 -7.87 6.15
CA LEU A 227 -1.07 -7.01 6.56
C LEU A 227 -2.06 -6.83 5.40
N LEU A 228 -3.25 -7.37 5.56
CA LEU A 228 -4.34 -7.29 4.59
C LEU A 228 -5.26 -6.10 4.91
N THR A 229 -6.13 -5.72 3.96
CA THR A 229 -6.94 -4.49 4.04
C THR A 229 -8.45 -4.75 4.02
N ARG A 230 -8.87 -6.00 4.04
CA ARG A 230 -10.27 -6.43 4.07
C ARG A 230 -10.37 -7.80 4.71
N PRO A 231 -11.56 -8.22 5.17
CA PRO A 231 -11.76 -9.59 5.61
C PRO A 231 -11.48 -10.61 4.51
N TYR A 232 -10.98 -11.76 4.93
CA TYR A 232 -10.74 -12.94 4.10
C TYR A 232 -11.30 -14.18 4.81
N PRO A 233 -11.57 -15.28 4.07
CA PRO A 233 -11.91 -16.55 4.68
C PRO A 233 -10.85 -17.02 5.68
N ALA A 234 -11.28 -17.63 6.79
CA ALA A 234 -10.39 -18.02 7.89
C ALA A 234 -9.24 -18.93 7.42
N GLU A 235 -9.52 -19.79 6.46
CA GLU A 235 -8.52 -20.66 5.82
C GLU A 235 -7.41 -19.91 5.08
N SER A 236 -7.59 -18.64 4.79
CA SER A 236 -6.58 -17.76 4.17
C SER A 236 -5.73 -16.99 5.17
N LEU A 237 -6.04 -17.06 6.46
CA LEU A 237 -5.43 -16.26 7.52
C LEU A 237 -4.52 -17.10 8.43
N GLY A 238 -3.81 -16.41 9.34
CA GLY A 238 -2.92 -17.05 10.32
C GLY A 238 -1.57 -17.44 9.77
N SER A 239 -0.85 -18.29 10.50
CA SER A 239 0.52 -18.71 10.17
C SER A 239 0.56 -19.83 9.12
N ARG A 240 1.34 -19.60 8.05
CA ARG A 240 1.55 -20.54 6.94
C ARG A 240 3.02 -20.54 6.52
N GLY A 241 3.77 -21.55 6.93
CA GLY A 241 5.22 -21.55 6.75
C GLY A 241 5.86 -20.33 7.40
N SER A 242 6.66 -19.58 6.65
CA SER A 242 7.27 -18.32 7.12
C SER A 242 6.32 -17.13 7.17
N ARG A 243 5.12 -17.22 6.58
CA ARG A 243 4.15 -16.12 6.42
C ARG A 243 3.08 -16.16 7.51
N THR A 244 2.71 -14.98 8.02
CA THR A 244 1.61 -14.79 8.96
C THR A 244 0.66 -13.75 8.40
N TYR A 245 -0.54 -14.17 8.02
CA TYR A 245 -1.56 -13.32 7.38
C TYR A 245 -2.52 -12.76 8.42
N VAL A 246 -2.61 -11.43 8.48
CA VAL A 246 -3.51 -10.69 9.36
C VAL A 246 -4.45 -9.83 8.53
N ALA A 247 -5.73 -9.86 8.85
CA ALA A 247 -6.78 -9.13 8.15
C ALA A 247 -7.77 -8.52 9.15
N PRO A 248 -8.51 -7.46 8.77
CA PRO A 248 -9.63 -6.98 9.55
C PRO A 248 -10.64 -8.11 9.82
N THR A 249 -11.15 -8.19 11.04
CA THR A 249 -12.14 -9.19 11.46
C THR A 249 -13.52 -8.93 10.84
N ARG A 250 -13.78 -7.68 10.44
CA ARG A 250 -15.00 -7.19 9.78
C ARG A 250 -14.64 -6.11 8.75
N PRO A 251 -15.56 -5.70 7.85
CA PRO A 251 -15.30 -4.59 6.95
C PRO A 251 -14.87 -3.33 7.69
N VAL A 252 -13.82 -2.67 7.19
CA VAL A 252 -13.34 -1.41 7.77
C VAL A 252 -14.31 -0.26 7.44
N PRO A 253 -14.39 0.79 8.27
CA PRO A 253 -15.36 1.88 8.12
C PRO A 253 -15.29 2.62 6.78
N ILE A 254 -14.05 2.82 6.26
CA ILE A 254 -13.83 3.63 5.05
C ILE A 254 -13.89 2.80 3.77
N GLU A 255 -14.54 3.33 2.74
CA GLU A 255 -14.54 2.74 1.41
C GLU A 255 -13.22 2.98 0.67
N ARG A 256 -12.90 2.08 -0.26
CA ARG A 256 -11.63 2.06 -1.00
C ARG A 256 -11.27 3.41 -1.63
N TRP A 257 -12.25 4.12 -2.17
CA TRP A 257 -12.09 5.35 -2.95
C TRP A 257 -12.85 6.53 -2.35
N ASP A 258 -13.24 6.46 -1.07
CA ASP A 258 -13.96 7.54 -0.45
C ASP A 258 -13.03 8.66 0.00
N TYR A 259 -13.26 9.85 -0.54
CA TYR A 259 -12.59 11.11 -0.19
C TYR A 259 -13.56 12.13 0.40
N THR A 260 -14.81 11.74 0.61
CA THR A 260 -15.88 12.66 1.08
C THR A 260 -16.06 12.63 2.61
N GLN A 261 -15.57 11.58 3.27
CA GLN A 261 -15.74 11.37 4.71
C GLN A 261 -14.36 11.19 5.38
N PRO A 262 -13.62 12.29 5.63
CA PRO A 262 -12.26 12.21 6.17
C PRO A 262 -12.17 11.60 7.57
N GLU A 263 -13.24 11.69 8.37
CA GLU A 263 -13.34 11.10 9.71
C GLU A 263 -13.32 9.56 9.71
N LEU A 264 -13.79 8.92 8.64
CA LEU A 264 -13.75 7.45 8.53
C LEU A 264 -12.32 6.91 8.45
N LEU A 265 -11.34 7.77 8.12
CA LEU A 265 -9.94 7.41 8.16
C LEU A 265 -9.50 7.11 9.59
N ASP A 266 -9.80 8.02 10.52
CA ASP A 266 -9.44 7.88 11.93
C ASP A 266 -10.11 6.63 12.52
N GLN A 267 -11.41 6.45 12.26
CA GLN A 267 -12.13 5.25 12.68
C GLN A 267 -11.53 3.95 12.13
N THR A 268 -10.95 4.00 10.92
CA THR A 268 -10.28 2.82 10.33
C THR A 268 -8.95 2.54 11.04
N ILE A 269 -8.20 3.56 11.43
CA ILE A 269 -6.97 3.41 12.22
C ILE A 269 -7.32 2.88 13.62
N GLU A 270 -8.29 3.50 14.30
CA GLU A 270 -8.77 3.08 15.62
C GLU A 270 -9.24 1.62 15.63
N MET A 271 -9.91 1.18 14.56
CA MET A 271 -10.26 -0.23 14.40
C MET A 271 -9.02 -1.13 14.34
N GLY A 272 -7.97 -0.70 13.63
CA GLY A 272 -6.69 -1.43 13.56
C GLY A 272 -6.01 -1.49 14.93
N GLU A 273 -6.00 -0.40 15.68
CA GLU A 273 -5.47 -0.32 17.04
C GLU A 273 -6.21 -1.29 17.99
N ALA A 274 -7.54 -1.28 17.96
CA ALA A 274 -8.37 -2.17 18.76
C ALA A 274 -8.17 -3.65 18.39
N GLU A 275 -7.95 -3.95 17.12
CA GLU A 275 -7.73 -5.33 16.66
C GLU A 275 -6.26 -5.80 16.81
N ALA A 276 -5.32 -4.90 17.14
CA ALA A 276 -3.94 -5.28 17.40
C ALA A 276 -3.84 -6.32 18.54
N ASP A 277 -4.65 -6.17 19.59
CA ASP A 277 -4.70 -7.15 20.68
C ASP A 277 -5.34 -8.48 20.25
N VAL A 278 -6.36 -8.44 19.40
CA VAL A 278 -6.99 -9.66 18.84
C VAL A 278 -5.98 -10.50 18.06
N HIS A 279 -5.11 -9.84 17.30
CA HIS A 279 -4.10 -10.51 16.48
C HIS A 279 -2.75 -10.71 17.21
N ARG A 280 -2.62 -10.28 18.46
CA ARG A 280 -1.40 -10.43 19.27
C ARG A 280 -0.84 -11.86 19.30
N PRO A 281 -1.66 -12.93 19.46
CA PRO A 281 -1.15 -14.30 19.45
C PRO A 281 -0.42 -14.68 18.16
N LEU A 282 -0.87 -14.17 17.01
CA LEU A 282 -0.21 -14.40 15.72
C LEU A 282 1.13 -13.65 15.63
N LEU A 283 1.18 -12.44 16.16
CA LEU A 283 2.44 -11.68 16.26
C LEU A 283 3.43 -12.39 17.18
N ASP A 284 2.99 -12.87 18.36
CA ASP A 284 3.84 -13.59 19.30
C ASP A 284 4.44 -14.85 18.68
N GLN A 285 3.61 -15.62 17.98
CA GLN A 285 4.08 -16.80 17.25
C GLN A 285 5.10 -16.46 16.16
N LEU A 286 4.91 -15.34 15.43
CA LEU A 286 5.85 -14.87 14.42
C LEU A 286 7.18 -14.46 15.05
N LEU A 287 7.14 -13.69 16.14
CA LEU A 287 8.35 -13.17 16.80
C LEU A 287 9.13 -14.23 17.59
N ALA A 288 8.53 -15.37 17.89
CA ALA A 288 9.21 -16.51 18.53
C ALA A 288 10.13 -17.29 17.57
N ARG A 289 10.08 -17.02 16.27
CA ARG A 289 10.93 -17.61 15.21
C ARG A 289 12.26 -16.86 15.13
#